data_e460b7634e3749e24e68c24f51046056
#
_entry.id   e460b7634e3749e24e68c24f51046056
#
_cell.length_a   1.000
_cell.length_b   1.000
_cell.length_c   1.000
_cell.angle_alpha   90.00
_cell.angle_beta   90.00
_cell.angle_gamma   90.00
#
_symmetry.space_group_name_H-M   'P 1'
#
loop_
_entity.id
_entity.type
_entity.pdbx_description
1 polymer ?
#
loop_
_entity_poly.entity_id
_entity_poly.type
_entity_poly.pdbx_seq_one_letter_code
_entity_poly.pdbx_strand_id
1 'polypeptide(L)'
;MKAYTLDNTNFNVLPEMTLDEAIQYVKDNEHNPEFFAIAEVVPVRFIPTARELINTTLEYIYEDTGDSNLDVSAEAEQELQKFLVEWYDKYLGDKVIDIVDILYTCGVK
;
A
#
# COMPACT_ATOMS: atom_id res chain seq x y z
N MET A 1 -5.02 2.59 -13.49
CA MET A 1 -4.50 3.95 -13.29
C MET A 1 -3.00 3.97 -13.48
N LYS A 2 -2.45 5.15 -13.70
CA LYS A 2 -1.03 5.30 -14.00
C LYS A 2 -0.29 5.97 -12.86
N ALA A 3 0.98 5.63 -12.71
CA ALA A 3 1.89 6.30 -11.79
C ALA A 3 3.25 6.48 -12.47
N TYR A 4 4.02 7.45 -12.01
CA TYR A 4 5.38 7.64 -12.51
C TYR A 4 6.40 7.53 -11.39
N THR A 5 7.63 7.21 -11.75
CA THR A 5 8.76 7.17 -10.82
C THR A 5 9.98 7.82 -11.45
N LEU A 6 10.78 8.49 -10.63
CA LEU A 6 12.06 9.06 -11.03
C LEU A 6 13.24 8.19 -10.56
N ASP A 7 13.00 7.21 -9.74
CA ASP A 7 14.05 6.42 -9.06
C ASP A 7 13.81 4.91 -9.02
N ASN A 8 12.74 4.42 -9.65
CA ASN A 8 12.29 3.02 -9.62
C ASN A 8 11.83 2.53 -8.24
N THR A 9 11.72 3.42 -7.26
CA THR A 9 11.38 3.04 -5.89
C THR A 9 10.09 3.72 -5.44
N ASN A 10 9.98 5.02 -5.66
CA ASN A 10 8.83 5.81 -5.23
C ASN A 10 7.95 6.14 -6.43
N PHE A 11 6.68 5.77 -6.36
CA PHE A 11 5.72 5.98 -7.43
C PHE A 11 4.69 7.02 -7.02
N ASN A 12 4.43 7.96 -7.92
CA ASN A 12 3.43 9.02 -7.74
C ASN A 12 2.26 8.75 -8.67
N VAL A 13 1.08 8.57 -8.11
CA VAL A 13 -0.14 8.32 -8.87
C VAL A 13 -0.54 9.57 -9.66
N LEU A 14 -0.85 9.35 -10.93
CA LEU A 14 -1.26 10.42 -11.84
C LEU A 14 -2.79 10.51 -11.91
N PRO A 15 -3.34 11.71 -12.22
CA PRO A 15 -4.72 11.80 -12.64
C PRO A 15 -4.98 10.93 -13.88
N GLU A 16 -6.23 10.63 -14.16
CA GLU A 16 -6.57 9.85 -15.35
C GLU A 16 -6.16 10.61 -16.62
N MET A 17 -5.30 9.98 -17.43
CA MET A 17 -4.79 10.57 -18.66
C MET A 17 -4.25 9.47 -19.58
N THR A 18 -4.04 9.82 -20.86
CA THR A 18 -3.39 8.90 -21.81
C THR A 18 -1.91 8.75 -21.50
N LEU A 19 -1.28 7.74 -22.08
CA LEU A 19 0.17 7.56 -21.91
C LEU A 19 0.96 8.78 -22.45
N ASP A 20 0.59 9.31 -23.61
CA ASP A 20 1.26 10.49 -24.18
C ASP A 20 1.12 11.71 -23.27
N GLU A 21 -0.05 11.92 -22.70
CA GLU A 21 -0.30 12.99 -21.73
C GLU A 21 0.53 12.78 -20.46
N ALA A 22 0.63 11.54 -19.99
CA ALA A 22 1.43 11.22 -18.82
C ALA A 22 2.92 11.48 -19.04
N ILE A 23 3.45 11.11 -20.20
CA ILE A 23 4.84 11.39 -20.57
C ILE A 23 5.10 12.89 -20.55
N GLN A 24 4.23 13.67 -21.19
CA GLN A 24 4.37 15.12 -21.23
C GLN A 24 4.23 15.74 -19.83
N TYR A 25 3.31 15.24 -19.02
CA TYR A 25 3.13 15.70 -17.65
C TYR A 25 4.42 15.56 -16.82
N VAL A 26 5.09 14.40 -16.91
CA VAL A 26 6.33 14.18 -16.17
C VAL A 26 7.43 15.10 -16.66
N LYS A 27 7.58 15.25 -17.97
CA LYS A 27 8.58 16.15 -18.54
C LYS A 27 8.39 17.60 -18.10
N ASP A 28 7.15 18.06 -18.06
CA ASP A 28 6.84 19.44 -17.69
C ASP A 28 6.99 19.67 -16.18
N ASN A 29 6.50 18.76 -15.35
CA ASN A 29 6.46 18.94 -13.90
C ASN A 29 7.78 18.60 -13.21
N GLU A 30 8.60 17.73 -13.80
CA GLU A 30 9.87 17.27 -13.23
C GLU A 30 11.07 17.85 -14.01
N HIS A 31 10.87 18.86 -14.83
CA HIS A 31 11.91 19.60 -15.55
C HIS A 31 12.81 18.70 -16.42
N ASN A 32 12.18 17.87 -17.25
CA ASN A 32 12.87 16.95 -18.16
C ASN A 32 13.89 16.07 -17.43
N PRO A 33 13.46 15.18 -16.56
CA PRO A 33 14.37 14.32 -15.80
C PRO A 33 15.18 13.40 -16.73
N GLU A 34 16.39 13.05 -16.33
CA GLU A 34 17.24 12.14 -17.08
C GLU A 34 16.66 10.73 -17.13
N PHE A 35 15.94 10.34 -16.08
CA PHE A 35 15.25 9.06 -15.98
C PHE A 35 13.84 9.28 -15.48
N PHE A 36 12.89 8.58 -16.06
CA PHE A 36 11.58 8.34 -15.47
C PHE A 36 10.92 7.12 -16.11
N ALA A 37 9.99 6.54 -15.41
CA ALA A 37 9.17 5.45 -15.93
C ALA A 37 7.70 5.71 -15.59
N ILE A 38 6.82 5.23 -16.44
CA ILE A 38 5.37 5.28 -16.23
C ILE A 38 4.86 3.85 -16.18
N ALA A 39 4.10 3.55 -15.14
CA ALA A 39 3.56 2.22 -14.89
C ALA A 39 2.05 2.24 -14.83
N GLU A 40 1.44 1.14 -15.22
CA GLU A 40 0.06 0.83 -14.88
C GLU A 40 0.05 0.25 -13.47
N VAL A 41 -0.77 0.82 -12.60
CA VAL A 41 -0.85 0.42 -11.20
C VAL A 41 -2.30 0.20 -10.78
N VAL A 42 -2.48 -0.61 -9.74
CA VAL A 42 -3.79 -0.86 -9.13
C VAL A 42 -3.69 -0.64 -7.63
N PRO A 43 -4.72 -0.09 -6.99
CA PRO A 43 -4.75 -0.04 -5.54
C PRO A 43 -4.91 -1.44 -4.97
N VAL A 44 -4.19 -1.71 -3.89
CA VAL A 44 -4.26 -2.99 -3.17
C VAL A 44 -4.52 -2.72 -1.70
N ARG A 45 -5.09 -3.71 -1.01
CA ARG A 45 -5.41 -3.59 0.40
C ARG A 45 -4.72 -4.72 1.16
N PHE A 46 -3.91 -4.34 2.14
CA PHE A 46 -3.19 -5.26 3.01
C PHE A 46 -3.61 -5.04 4.46
N ILE A 47 -4.86 -5.38 4.79
CA ILE A 47 -5.37 -5.24 6.15
C ILE A 47 -5.14 -6.55 6.88
N PRO A 48 -4.35 -6.58 7.98
CA PRO A 48 -4.20 -7.80 8.76
C PRO A 48 -5.54 -8.20 9.38
N THR A 49 -5.74 -9.48 9.60
CA THR A 49 -6.94 -9.93 10.29
C THR A 49 -6.78 -9.71 11.79
N ALA A 50 -7.88 -9.40 12.45
CA ALA A 50 -7.87 -9.25 13.91
C ALA A 50 -7.40 -10.55 14.60
N ARG A 51 -7.77 -11.71 14.06
CA ARG A 51 -7.36 -13.00 14.62
C ARG A 51 -5.83 -13.19 14.62
N GLU A 52 -5.16 -12.77 13.56
CA GLU A 52 -3.69 -12.82 13.50
C GLU A 52 -3.04 -11.97 14.57
N LEU A 53 -3.53 -10.75 14.77
CA LEU A 53 -3.00 -9.85 15.79
C LEU A 53 -3.30 -10.36 17.21
N ILE A 54 -4.50 -10.88 17.44
CA ILE A 54 -4.88 -11.46 18.71
C ILE A 54 -3.99 -12.65 19.03
N ASN A 55 -3.80 -13.58 18.10
CA ASN A 55 -2.96 -14.75 18.29
C ASN A 55 -1.52 -14.37 18.62
N THR A 56 -0.96 -13.42 17.89
CA THR A 56 0.40 -12.93 18.16
C THR A 56 0.50 -12.33 19.55
N THR A 57 -0.47 -11.52 19.95
CA THR A 57 -0.51 -10.93 21.30
C THR A 57 -0.60 -11.98 22.38
N LEU A 58 -1.46 -12.97 22.19
CA LEU A 58 -1.62 -14.07 23.17
C LEU A 58 -0.36 -14.92 23.28
N GLU A 59 0.38 -15.13 22.18
CA GLU A 59 1.66 -15.82 22.20
C GLU A 59 2.69 -15.06 23.05
N TYR A 60 2.78 -13.74 22.90
CA TYR A 60 3.67 -12.92 23.73
C TYR A 60 3.31 -13.00 25.22
N ILE A 61 2.01 -12.95 25.54
CA ILE A 61 1.55 -13.09 26.92
C ILE A 61 1.91 -14.46 27.48
N TYR A 62 1.73 -15.52 26.70
CA TYR A 62 2.09 -16.87 27.10
C TYR A 62 3.59 -17.01 27.39
N GLU A 63 4.44 -16.46 26.53
CA GLU A 63 5.90 -16.48 26.70
C GLU A 63 6.33 -15.77 27.99
N ASP A 64 5.67 -14.66 28.33
CA ASP A 64 6.05 -13.88 29.53
C ASP A 64 5.42 -14.43 30.82
N THR A 65 4.20 -14.94 30.78
CA THR A 65 3.45 -15.30 31.98
C THR A 65 3.18 -16.79 32.12
N GLY A 66 3.33 -17.56 31.04
CA GLY A 66 2.97 -18.98 31.01
C GLY A 66 1.46 -19.25 30.97
N ASP A 67 0.62 -18.20 30.82
CA ASP A 67 -0.82 -18.35 30.80
C ASP A 67 -1.31 -18.69 29.38
N SER A 68 -1.75 -19.94 29.19
CA SER A 68 -2.25 -20.44 27.90
C SER A 68 -3.79 -20.48 27.81
N ASN A 69 -4.48 -19.99 28.84
CA ASN A 69 -5.94 -20.09 28.92
C ASN A 69 -6.66 -18.82 28.47
N LEU A 70 -5.91 -17.77 28.12
CA LEU A 70 -6.49 -16.52 27.68
C LEU A 70 -6.98 -16.64 26.24
N ASP A 71 -8.13 -16.06 25.98
CA ASP A 71 -8.65 -15.89 24.63
C ASP A 71 -9.57 -14.67 24.59
N VAL A 72 -9.96 -14.29 23.41
CA VAL A 72 -10.78 -13.11 23.15
C VAL A 72 -12.09 -13.57 22.52
N SER A 73 -13.21 -12.96 22.95
CA SER A 73 -14.52 -13.28 22.40
C SER A 73 -14.62 -12.93 20.91
N ALA A 74 -15.56 -13.58 20.22
CA ALA A 74 -15.85 -13.27 18.83
C ALA A 74 -16.28 -11.82 18.66
N GLU A 75 -17.00 -11.25 19.62
CA GLU A 75 -17.42 -9.85 19.59
C GLU A 75 -16.22 -8.90 19.67
N ALA A 76 -15.26 -9.18 20.53
CA ALA A 76 -14.05 -8.40 20.66
C ALA A 76 -13.18 -8.48 19.39
N GLU A 77 -13.11 -9.66 18.77
CA GLU A 77 -12.42 -9.85 17.50
C GLU A 77 -13.05 -8.99 16.38
N GLN A 78 -14.38 -9.00 16.28
CA GLN A 78 -15.10 -8.20 15.29
C GLN A 78 -14.90 -6.70 15.52
N GLU A 79 -14.88 -6.25 16.76
CA GLU A 79 -14.61 -4.86 17.11
C GLU A 79 -13.21 -4.44 16.65
N LEU A 80 -12.21 -5.27 16.91
CA LEU A 80 -10.85 -5.01 16.46
C LEU A 80 -10.75 -4.99 14.93
N GLN A 81 -11.41 -5.93 14.25
CA GLN A 81 -11.40 -5.97 12.78
C GLN A 81 -12.00 -4.70 12.18
N LYS A 82 -13.10 -4.23 12.73
CA LYS A 82 -13.72 -2.97 12.30
C LYS A 82 -12.76 -1.80 12.49
N PHE A 83 -12.10 -1.74 13.63
CA PHE A 83 -11.11 -0.70 13.92
C PHE A 83 -9.95 -0.73 12.92
N LEU A 84 -9.42 -1.90 12.58
CA LEU A 84 -8.33 -2.06 11.62
C LEU A 84 -8.73 -1.57 10.24
N VAL A 85 -9.93 -1.90 9.78
CA VAL A 85 -10.44 -1.44 8.49
C VAL A 85 -10.58 0.08 8.46
N GLU A 86 -11.18 0.66 9.50
CA GLU A 86 -11.37 2.11 9.60
C GLU A 86 -10.03 2.85 9.66
N TRP A 87 -9.08 2.33 10.43
CA TRP A 87 -7.74 2.90 10.53
C TRP A 87 -7.01 2.84 9.18
N TYR A 88 -7.08 1.70 8.51
CA TYR A 88 -6.44 1.52 7.20
C TYR A 88 -7.02 2.50 6.19
N ASP A 89 -8.34 2.60 6.10
CA ASP A 89 -9.00 3.50 5.15
C ASP A 89 -8.65 4.97 5.42
N LYS A 90 -8.50 5.34 6.69
CA LYS A 90 -8.15 6.70 7.07
C LYS A 90 -6.72 7.08 6.69
N TYR A 91 -5.77 6.19 6.90
CA TYR A 91 -4.34 6.53 6.79
C TYR A 91 -3.67 5.97 5.53
N LEU A 92 -4.11 4.85 5.03
CA LEU A 92 -3.52 4.21 3.85
C LEU A 92 -4.45 4.24 2.64
N GLY A 93 -5.72 3.89 2.83
CA GLY A 93 -6.73 3.95 1.78
C GLY A 93 -6.25 3.40 0.44
N ASP A 94 -6.29 4.24 -0.59
CA ASP A 94 -5.85 3.90 -1.94
C ASP A 94 -4.38 4.24 -2.21
N LYS A 95 -3.62 4.59 -1.17
CA LYS A 95 -2.21 4.96 -1.30
C LYS A 95 -1.29 3.77 -1.53
N VAL A 96 -1.73 2.57 -1.15
CA VAL A 96 -0.95 1.36 -1.37
C VAL A 96 -1.29 0.84 -2.76
N ILE A 97 -0.30 0.80 -3.64
CA ILE A 97 -0.47 0.41 -5.03
C ILE A 97 0.47 -0.73 -5.38
N ASP A 98 0.05 -1.54 -6.36
CA ASP A 98 0.88 -2.57 -6.96
C ASP A 98 1.10 -2.26 -8.43
N ILE A 99 2.29 -2.60 -8.93
CA ILE A 99 2.66 -2.36 -10.32
C ILE A 99 2.18 -3.54 -11.15
N VAL A 100 1.37 -3.26 -12.16
CA VAL A 100 0.87 -4.27 -13.09
C VAL A 100 1.79 -4.39 -14.29
N ASP A 101 2.23 -3.25 -14.86
CA ASP A 101 3.05 -3.24 -16.06
C ASP A 101 3.83 -1.92 -16.15
N ILE A 102 5.00 -1.96 -16.77
CA ILE A 102 5.75 -0.75 -17.11
C ILE A 102 5.36 -0.35 -18.52
N LEU A 103 4.75 0.80 -18.66
CA LEU A 103 4.24 1.30 -19.94
C LEU A 103 5.26 2.08 -20.74
N TYR A 104 6.20 2.77 -20.07
CA TYR A 104 7.16 3.64 -20.71
C TYR A 104 8.36 3.84 -19.80
N THR A 105 9.54 3.85 -20.38
CA THR A 105 10.79 4.15 -19.67
C THR A 105 11.62 5.11 -20.49
N CYS A 106 12.12 6.15 -19.87
CA CYS A 106 13.04 7.12 -20.47
C CYS A 106 14.33 7.15 -19.67
N GLY A 107 15.47 6.96 -20.33
CA GLY A 107 16.75 6.97 -19.68
C GLY A 107 17.15 5.64 -19.06
N VAL A 108 18.25 5.67 -18.30
CA VAL A 108 18.81 4.50 -17.60
C VAL A 108 19.01 4.86 -16.14
N LYS A 109 18.51 4.00 -15.26
CA LYS A 109 18.63 4.21 -13.83
C LYS A 109 19.42 3.08 -13.18
#